data_be73d4519fd836849dfab309c717b8bc
#
_entry.id   be73d4519fd836849dfab309c717b8bc
#
_cell.length_a   1.000
_cell.length_b   1.000
_cell.length_c   1.000
_cell.angle_alpha   90.00
_cell.angle_beta   90.00
_cell.angle_gamma   90.00
#
_symmetry.space_group_name_H-M   'P 1'
#
loop_
_entity.id
_entity.type
_entity.pdbx_description
1 polymer ?
#
loop_
_entity_poly.entity_id
_entity_poly.type
_entity_poly.pdbx_seq_one_letter_code
_entity_poly.pdbx_strand_id
1 'polypeptide(L)'
;NGALVPISDYSEWTPNFNARVEEFGLTDAVNVLNLSDGKRYYMPSLFDIPFYDGGLILRQDYLESKGIEAPKTYDDLYEILKAYKADYPDSYPLTILAGPRVLYRMTMPAFGISLGKNGASGTNTLSWDYDKKEYFAGAISDEYKAYITFFAKLYAEGLLDPEMADPIDGDMWSQKMATGKSMATYAYYDQIGGVTAASTIEGFKLNMYPALAGPAGAHHQPKSHTGSGIMFPIATSKRADFEQVVRAIDACFYSEEAAKIWCLGVEGVTYTMDGDKIVYADEIVNSADGIYKTLQVKYG
;
A
#
# COMPACT_ATOMS: atom_id res chain seq x y z
N ASN A 1 20.65 -3.41 23.09
CA ASN A 1 21.24 -2.20 23.69
C ASN A 1 20.51 -1.72 24.96
N GLY A 2 19.48 -2.45 25.48
CA GLY A 2 18.74 -2.09 26.70
C GLY A 2 17.90 -0.81 26.62
N ALA A 3 17.60 -0.32 25.43
CA ALA A 3 16.81 0.90 25.23
C ALA A 3 15.29 0.64 25.25
N LEU A 4 14.88 -0.57 24.90
CA LEU A 4 13.50 -0.98 24.77
C LEU A 4 13.11 -2.07 25.76
N VAL A 5 11.84 -2.12 26.09
CA VAL A 5 11.23 -3.19 26.88
C VAL A 5 11.04 -4.42 26.03
N PRO A 6 11.48 -5.61 26.45
CA PRO A 6 11.14 -6.86 25.79
C PRO A 6 9.66 -7.19 26.07
N ILE A 7 8.77 -6.69 25.23
CA ILE A 7 7.32 -6.78 25.49
C ILE A 7 6.80 -8.23 25.52
N SER A 8 7.50 -9.17 24.91
CA SER A 8 7.21 -10.58 25.02
C SER A 8 7.27 -11.13 26.45
N ASP A 9 8.03 -10.50 27.35
CA ASP A 9 8.12 -10.88 28.75
C ASP A 9 6.86 -10.53 29.55
N TYR A 10 5.94 -9.75 28.96
CA TYR A 10 4.70 -9.25 29.54
C TYR A 10 3.47 -9.73 28.74
N SER A 11 3.51 -10.95 28.19
CA SER A 11 2.44 -11.46 27.32
C SER A 11 1.10 -11.58 28.01
N GLU A 12 1.06 -11.74 29.34
CA GLU A 12 -0.18 -11.73 30.15
C GLU A 12 -0.89 -10.35 30.17
N TRP A 13 -0.19 -9.28 29.80
CA TRP A 13 -0.76 -7.94 29.72
C TRP A 13 -1.26 -7.60 28.31
N THR A 14 -1.07 -8.50 27.33
CA THR A 14 -1.44 -8.30 25.93
C THR A 14 -2.42 -9.37 25.42
N PRO A 15 -3.57 -9.58 26.11
CA PRO A 15 -4.51 -10.65 25.75
C PRO A 15 -5.13 -10.48 24.38
N ASN A 16 -5.45 -9.23 23.96
CA ASN A 16 -6.03 -8.98 22.64
C ASN A 16 -5.04 -9.26 21.51
N PHE A 17 -3.78 -8.82 21.66
CA PHE A 17 -2.72 -9.16 20.72
C PHE A 17 -2.54 -10.67 20.57
N ASN A 18 -2.48 -11.39 21.69
CA ASN A 18 -2.32 -12.85 21.67
C ASN A 18 -3.51 -13.54 21.00
N ALA A 19 -4.73 -13.09 21.31
CA ALA A 19 -5.95 -13.63 20.68
C ALA A 19 -5.94 -13.42 19.15
N ARG A 20 -5.51 -12.25 18.65
CA ARG A 20 -5.39 -11.99 17.20
C ARG A 20 -4.29 -12.84 16.56
N VAL A 21 -3.15 -13.03 17.22
CA VAL A 21 -2.08 -13.91 16.71
C VAL A 21 -2.59 -15.34 16.54
N GLU A 22 -3.37 -15.83 17.50
CA GLU A 22 -3.97 -17.16 17.44
C GLU A 22 -5.06 -17.24 16.37
N GLU A 23 -6.01 -16.32 16.36
CA GLU A 23 -7.13 -16.24 15.42
C GLU A 23 -6.66 -16.21 13.96
N PHE A 24 -5.63 -15.42 13.67
CA PHE A 24 -5.10 -15.26 12.31
C PHE A 24 -4.01 -16.29 11.96
N GLY A 25 -3.65 -17.19 12.88
CA GLY A 25 -2.61 -18.21 12.65
C GLY A 25 -1.21 -17.61 12.45
N LEU A 26 -0.88 -16.50 13.11
CA LEU A 26 0.33 -15.71 12.86
C LEU A 26 1.49 -16.02 13.80
N THR A 27 1.44 -17.11 14.53
CA THR A 27 2.49 -17.47 15.51
C THR A 27 3.89 -17.44 14.89
N ASP A 28 4.08 -18.07 13.74
CA ASP A 28 5.39 -18.11 13.07
C ASP A 28 5.80 -16.74 12.55
N ALA A 29 4.87 -15.98 11.98
CA ALA A 29 5.13 -14.63 11.48
C ALA A 29 5.56 -13.66 12.61
N VAL A 30 5.01 -13.85 13.82
CA VAL A 30 5.37 -13.05 15.00
C VAL A 30 6.68 -13.55 15.61
N ASN A 31 6.94 -14.86 15.62
CA ASN A 31 8.18 -15.42 16.16
C ASN A 31 9.42 -15.03 15.36
N VAL A 32 9.30 -14.84 14.03
CA VAL A 32 10.39 -14.31 13.18
C VAL A 32 10.85 -12.92 13.64
N LEU A 33 10.03 -12.16 14.36
CA LEU A 33 10.35 -10.84 14.87
C LEU A 33 11.15 -10.85 16.19
N ASN A 34 11.36 -12.02 16.77
CA ASN A 34 12.21 -12.17 17.95
C ASN A 34 13.67 -11.92 17.58
N LEU A 35 14.37 -11.22 18.45
CA LEU A 35 15.81 -11.00 18.30
C LEU A 35 16.62 -12.25 18.73
N SER A 36 17.93 -12.18 18.64
CA SER A 36 18.84 -13.28 18.97
C SER A 36 18.77 -13.75 20.44
N ASP A 37 18.20 -12.94 21.33
CA ASP A 37 17.93 -13.28 22.72
C ASP A 37 16.59 -13.99 22.92
N GLY A 38 15.86 -14.30 21.84
CA GLY A 38 14.57 -14.95 21.85
C GLY A 38 13.40 -14.03 22.21
N LYS A 39 13.62 -12.73 22.37
CA LYS A 39 12.61 -11.76 22.83
C LYS A 39 12.16 -10.84 21.71
N ARG A 40 10.87 -10.45 21.78
CA ARG A 40 10.27 -9.42 20.90
C ARG A 40 10.17 -8.10 21.65
N TYR A 41 10.59 -7.02 20.97
CA TYR A 41 10.68 -5.67 21.54
C TYR A 41 9.63 -4.70 20.99
N TYR A 42 8.69 -5.18 20.19
CA TYR A 42 7.56 -4.38 19.70
C TYR A 42 6.32 -5.24 19.46
N MET A 43 5.18 -4.58 19.46
CA MET A 43 3.88 -5.17 19.12
C MET A 43 3.55 -4.75 17.68
N PRO A 44 3.65 -5.66 16.68
CA PRO A 44 3.39 -5.32 15.28
C PRO A 44 1.90 -5.17 15.01
N SER A 45 1.55 -4.35 14.01
CA SER A 45 0.24 -4.47 13.38
C SER A 45 0.07 -5.85 12.77
N LEU A 46 -1.12 -6.44 12.91
CA LEU A 46 -1.43 -7.80 12.46
C LEU A 46 -2.46 -7.75 11.33
N PHE A 47 -2.26 -8.57 10.30
CA PHE A 47 -3.16 -8.72 9.17
C PHE A 47 -3.43 -10.22 8.96
N ASP A 48 -4.70 -10.61 8.98
CA ASP A 48 -5.14 -12.01 8.81
C ASP A 48 -4.72 -12.61 7.47
N ILE A 49 -4.81 -11.80 6.41
CA ILE A 49 -4.36 -12.16 5.07
C ILE A 49 -3.42 -11.09 4.50
N PRO A 50 -2.45 -11.48 3.66
CA PRO A 50 -1.71 -10.53 2.86
C PRO A 50 -2.66 -9.77 1.94
N PHE A 51 -2.61 -8.46 1.92
CA PHE A 51 -3.45 -7.64 1.04
C PHE A 51 -2.60 -6.70 0.19
N TYR A 52 -3.21 -6.24 -0.89
CA TYR A 52 -2.63 -5.25 -1.78
C TYR A 52 -3.30 -3.90 -1.52
N ASP A 53 -2.54 -2.95 -1.02
CA ASP A 53 -3.04 -1.60 -0.73
C ASP A 53 -2.86 -0.63 -1.90
N GLY A 54 -2.26 -1.09 -2.97
CA GLY A 54 -2.00 -0.29 -4.15
C GLY A 54 -1.73 -1.14 -5.38
N GLY A 55 -1.79 -0.50 -6.54
CA GLY A 55 -1.60 -1.15 -7.84
C GLY A 55 -1.67 -0.15 -8.97
N LEU A 56 -1.93 -0.65 -10.16
CA LEU A 56 -2.19 0.16 -11.34
C LEU A 56 -3.57 0.79 -11.25
N ILE A 57 -3.64 2.11 -11.29
CA ILE A 57 -4.86 2.90 -11.37
C ILE A 57 -4.90 3.56 -12.74
N LEU A 58 -6.02 3.40 -13.46
CA LEU A 58 -6.24 3.99 -14.77
C LEU A 58 -7.51 4.83 -14.80
N ARG A 59 -7.56 5.77 -15.73
CA ARG A 59 -8.78 6.47 -16.13
C ARG A 59 -9.72 5.52 -16.85
N GLN A 60 -10.68 4.99 -16.10
CA GLN A 60 -11.69 4.09 -16.63
C GLN A 60 -12.59 4.77 -17.65
N ASP A 61 -12.96 6.03 -17.42
CA ASP A 61 -13.74 6.84 -18.36
C ASP A 61 -13.08 6.91 -19.75
N TYR A 62 -11.76 7.05 -19.80
CA TYR A 62 -11.02 7.04 -21.08
C TYR A 62 -11.11 5.67 -21.75
N LEU A 63 -10.84 4.58 -21.04
CA LEU A 63 -10.95 3.22 -21.60
C LEU A 63 -12.35 2.96 -22.16
N GLU A 64 -13.39 3.27 -21.37
CA GLU A 64 -14.80 3.12 -21.76
C GLU A 64 -15.12 3.95 -23.02
N SER A 65 -14.69 5.21 -23.08
CA SER A 65 -14.94 6.10 -24.23
C SER A 65 -14.31 5.64 -25.55
N LYS A 66 -13.22 4.87 -25.46
CA LYS A 66 -12.50 4.32 -26.61
C LYS A 66 -12.85 2.85 -26.90
N GLY A 67 -13.64 2.20 -26.06
CA GLY A 67 -13.90 0.77 -26.18
C GLY A 67 -12.66 -0.10 -25.97
N ILE A 68 -11.70 0.38 -25.15
CA ILE A 68 -10.45 -0.31 -24.86
C ILE A 68 -10.70 -1.23 -23.64
N GLU A 69 -10.32 -2.50 -23.77
CA GLU A 69 -10.36 -3.43 -22.64
C GLU A 69 -9.31 -3.10 -21.57
N ALA A 70 -9.59 -3.51 -20.34
CA ALA A 70 -8.65 -3.41 -19.24
C ALA A 70 -7.34 -4.17 -19.56
N PRO A 71 -6.16 -3.59 -19.26
CA PRO A 71 -4.90 -4.24 -19.55
C PRO A 71 -4.73 -5.51 -18.69
N LYS A 72 -4.14 -6.54 -19.28
CA LYS A 72 -3.75 -7.80 -18.61
C LYS A 72 -2.26 -7.99 -18.55
N THR A 73 -1.54 -7.32 -19.45
CA THR A 73 -0.09 -7.41 -19.60
C THR A 73 0.56 -6.04 -19.62
N TYR A 74 1.88 -5.99 -19.45
CA TYR A 74 2.65 -4.74 -19.64
C TYR A 74 2.66 -4.27 -21.09
N ASP A 75 2.50 -5.18 -22.07
CA ASP A 75 2.35 -4.80 -23.48
C ASP A 75 0.99 -4.12 -23.73
N ASP A 76 -0.10 -4.61 -23.13
CA ASP A 76 -1.40 -3.93 -23.19
C ASP A 76 -1.32 -2.53 -22.60
N LEU A 77 -0.67 -2.40 -21.42
CA LEU A 77 -0.45 -1.08 -20.80
C LEU A 77 0.32 -0.15 -21.74
N TYR A 78 1.39 -0.63 -22.36
CA TYR A 78 2.18 0.17 -23.31
C TYR A 78 1.32 0.71 -24.46
N GLU A 79 0.49 -0.14 -25.10
CA GLU A 79 -0.37 0.30 -26.19
C GLU A 79 -1.45 1.29 -25.72
N ILE A 80 -2.00 1.11 -24.52
CA ILE A 80 -2.94 2.06 -23.91
C ILE A 80 -2.28 3.44 -23.69
N LEU A 81 -1.07 3.46 -23.12
CA LEU A 81 -0.33 4.70 -22.88
C LEU A 81 -0.01 5.42 -24.20
N LYS A 82 0.35 4.69 -25.26
CA LYS A 82 0.57 5.26 -26.60
C LYS A 82 -0.71 5.87 -27.18
N ALA A 83 -1.83 5.16 -27.08
CA ALA A 83 -3.10 5.66 -27.55
C ALA A 83 -3.48 6.96 -26.84
N TYR A 84 -3.30 7.01 -25.51
CA TYR A 84 -3.53 8.24 -24.75
C TYR A 84 -2.60 9.38 -25.17
N LYS A 85 -1.32 9.10 -25.36
CA LYS A 85 -0.33 10.08 -25.82
C LYS A 85 -0.66 10.64 -27.20
N ALA A 86 -1.20 9.81 -28.08
CA ALA A 86 -1.63 10.25 -29.42
C ALA A 86 -2.84 11.19 -29.36
N ASP A 87 -3.82 10.90 -28.47
CA ASP A 87 -4.97 11.77 -28.26
C ASP A 87 -4.61 13.07 -27.51
N TYR A 88 -3.64 13.01 -26.61
CA TYR A 88 -3.20 14.11 -25.76
C TYR A 88 -1.67 14.29 -25.85
N PRO A 89 -1.14 14.90 -26.91
CA PRO A 89 0.30 14.98 -27.19
C PRO A 89 1.15 15.62 -26.07
N ASP A 90 0.55 16.55 -25.33
CA ASP A 90 1.21 17.22 -24.21
C ASP A 90 1.17 16.46 -22.89
N SER A 91 0.55 15.27 -22.87
CA SER A 91 0.45 14.42 -21.67
C SER A 91 1.75 13.68 -21.37
N TYR A 92 1.87 13.24 -20.12
CA TYR A 92 2.74 12.14 -19.70
C TYR A 92 1.82 11.03 -19.16
N PRO A 93 1.44 10.05 -20.01
CA PRO A 93 0.37 9.12 -19.68
C PRO A 93 0.51 8.36 -18.37
N LEU A 94 1.74 7.98 -17.98
CA LEU A 94 2.03 7.29 -16.73
C LEU A 94 2.80 8.22 -15.78
N THR A 95 2.23 8.50 -14.62
CA THR A 95 2.90 9.16 -13.50
C THR A 95 2.95 8.24 -12.28
N ILE A 96 3.79 8.53 -11.27
CA ILE A 96 3.99 7.66 -10.12
C ILE A 96 3.91 8.47 -8.82
N LEU A 97 3.03 8.07 -7.91
CA LEU A 97 2.96 8.66 -6.58
C LEU A 97 4.25 8.34 -5.80
N ALA A 98 4.84 9.34 -5.16
CA ALA A 98 6.02 9.19 -4.29
C ALA A 98 7.25 8.54 -4.98
N GLY A 99 7.32 8.63 -6.30
CA GLY A 99 8.51 8.31 -7.07
C GLY A 99 8.83 6.82 -7.26
N PRO A 100 10.08 6.51 -7.66
CA PRO A 100 10.45 5.16 -8.13
C PRO A 100 10.21 4.04 -7.13
N ARG A 101 10.24 4.32 -5.82
CA ARG A 101 10.05 3.29 -4.79
C ARG A 101 8.68 2.61 -4.87
N VAL A 102 7.63 3.37 -5.14
CA VAL A 102 6.27 2.82 -5.28
C VAL A 102 6.17 1.98 -6.55
N LEU A 103 6.72 2.50 -7.66
CA LEU A 103 6.78 1.77 -8.92
C LEU A 103 7.47 0.42 -8.74
N TYR A 104 8.69 0.39 -8.18
CA TYR A 104 9.49 -0.83 -8.00
C TYR A 104 8.74 -1.88 -7.19
N ARG A 105 8.16 -1.50 -6.06
CA ARG A 105 7.40 -2.40 -5.20
C ARG A 105 6.22 -3.05 -5.92
N MET A 106 5.54 -2.28 -6.77
CA MET A 106 4.30 -2.72 -7.40
C MET A 106 4.50 -3.44 -8.73
N THR A 107 5.68 -3.33 -9.34
CA THR A 107 5.88 -3.81 -10.72
C THR A 107 6.99 -4.85 -10.88
N MET A 108 8.07 -4.77 -10.09
CA MET A 108 9.20 -5.70 -10.19
C MET A 108 8.82 -7.19 -10.03
N PRO A 109 7.87 -7.57 -9.16
CA PRO A 109 7.51 -8.99 -9.02
C PRO A 109 7.03 -9.63 -10.31
N ALA A 110 6.34 -8.89 -11.18
CA ALA A 110 5.91 -9.40 -12.48
C ALA A 110 7.07 -9.69 -13.46
N PHE A 111 8.25 -9.15 -13.16
CA PHE A 111 9.48 -9.43 -13.90
C PHE A 111 10.37 -10.48 -13.21
N GLY A 112 9.90 -11.08 -12.11
CA GLY A 112 10.66 -12.09 -11.37
C GLY A 112 11.65 -11.52 -10.35
N ILE A 113 11.55 -10.24 -10.02
CA ILE A 113 12.45 -9.57 -9.07
C ILE A 113 11.70 -9.21 -7.80
N SER A 114 12.29 -9.52 -6.68
CA SER A 114 11.81 -9.08 -5.36
C SER A 114 12.97 -8.47 -4.58
N LEU A 115 13.12 -7.17 -4.66
CA LEU A 115 14.19 -6.45 -3.97
C LEU A 115 13.89 -6.17 -2.49
N GLY A 116 12.89 -6.83 -1.92
CA GLY A 116 12.47 -6.66 -0.52
C GLY A 116 11.90 -5.27 -0.21
N LYS A 117 11.48 -5.07 1.04
CA LYS A 117 10.84 -3.82 1.49
C LYS A 117 11.71 -2.57 1.31
N ASN A 118 13.02 -2.73 1.33
CA ASN A 118 14.01 -1.65 1.23
C ASN A 118 14.82 -1.68 -0.08
N GLY A 119 14.50 -2.58 -1.01
CA GLY A 119 15.24 -2.74 -2.26
C GLY A 119 15.26 -1.50 -3.15
N ALA A 120 14.24 -0.67 -3.02
CA ALA A 120 14.19 0.64 -3.65
C ALA A 120 15.20 1.67 -3.10
N SER A 121 15.81 1.41 -1.93
CA SER A 121 16.85 2.27 -1.34
C SER A 121 18.28 1.80 -1.63
N GLY A 122 18.47 0.84 -2.54
CA GLY A 122 19.79 0.40 -2.99
C GLY A 122 20.56 -0.50 -2.02
N THR A 123 19.97 -0.91 -0.91
CA THR A 123 20.64 -1.71 0.11
C THR A 123 20.36 -3.21 0.06
N ASN A 124 19.32 -3.63 -0.67
CA ASN A 124 18.96 -5.04 -0.81
C ASN A 124 18.94 -5.44 -2.29
N THR A 125 20.02 -6.04 -2.71
CA THR A 125 20.23 -6.51 -4.10
C THR A 125 19.85 -7.97 -4.30
N LEU A 126 19.44 -8.66 -3.22
CA LEU A 126 19.06 -10.07 -3.27
C LEU A 126 17.57 -10.21 -3.54
N SER A 127 17.24 -11.02 -4.54
CA SER A 127 15.89 -11.48 -4.85
C SER A 127 15.76 -12.96 -4.48
N TRP A 128 14.55 -13.40 -4.22
CA TRP A 128 14.24 -14.81 -3.96
C TRP A 128 13.65 -15.46 -5.21
N ASP A 129 14.26 -16.53 -5.67
CA ASP A 129 13.73 -17.40 -6.72
C ASP A 129 12.83 -18.45 -6.05
N TYR A 130 11.51 -18.38 -6.31
CA TYR A 130 10.53 -19.29 -5.70
C TYR A 130 10.60 -20.71 -6.25
N ASP A 131 11.06 -20.88 -7.47
CA ASP A 131 11.17 -22.20 -8.12
C ASP A 131 12.41 -22.93 -7.65
N LYS A 132 13.55 -22.25 -7.63
CA LYS A 132 14.83 -22.80 -7.18
C LYS A 132 14.99 -22.79 -5.66
N LYS A 133 14.17 -22.00 -4.96
CA LYS A 133 14.25 -21.80 -3.50
C LYS A 133 15.62 -21.30 -3.03
N GLU A 134 16.17 -20.35 -3.76
CA GLU A 134 17.48 -19.76 -3.47
C GLU A 134 17.45 -18.23 -3.64
N TYR A 135 18.41 -17.56 -3.01
CA TYR A 135 18.65 -16.14 -3.23
C TYR A 135 19.57 -15.93 -4.43
N PHE A 136 19.28 -14.93 -5.22
CA PHE A 136 20.14 -14.49 -6.32
C PHE A 136 20.35 -12.97 -6.30
N ALA A 137 21.38 -12.49 -7.00
CA ALA A 137 21.70 -11.07 -7.11
C ALA A 137 20.76 -10.40 -8.13
N GLY A 138 19.55 -10.04 -7.70
CA GLY A 138 18.51 -9.49 -8.57
C GLY A 138 18.95 -8.27 -9.35
N ALA A 139 19.74 -7.37 -8.77
CA ALA A 139 20.14 -6.12 -9.43
C ALA A 139 21.05 -6.27 -10.66
N ILE A 140 21.64 -7.44 -10.87
CA ILE A 140 22.50 -7.74 -12.03
C ILE A 140 21.93 -8.85 -12.90
N SER A 141 20.68 -9.24 -12.68
CA SER A 141 20.00 -10.33 -13.41
C SER A 141 19.44 -9.86 -14.75
N ASP A 142 19.13 -10.80 -15.62
CA ASP A 142 18.47 -10.53 -16.90
C ASP A 142 17.02 -10.04 -16.69
N GLU A 143 16.37 -10.48 -15.62
CA GLU A 143 15.04 -10.03 -15.19
C GLU A 143 15.07 -8.54 -14.86
N TYR A 144 16.08 -8.06 -14.12
CA TYR A 144 16.23 -6.64 -13.83
C TYR A 144 16.53 -5.83 -15.09
N LYS A 145 17.37 -6.36 -15.97
CA LYS A 145 17.63 -5.74 -17.26
C LYS A 145 16.36 -5.61 -18.11
N ALA A 146 15.53 -6.66 -18.17
CA ALA A 146 14.25 -6.62 -18.87
C ALA A 146 13.32 -5.54 -18.26
N TYR A 147 13.24 -5.49 -16.92
CA TYR A 147 12.49 -4.49 -16.19
C TYR A 147 12.91 -3.05 -16.56
N ILE A 148 14.19 -2.75 -16.42
CA ILE A 148 14.73 -1.41 -16.73
C ILE A 148 14.54 -1.08 -18.21
N THR A 149 14.72 -2.05 -19.12
CA THR A 149 14.53 -1.85 -20.56
C THR A 149 13.10 -1.43 -20.88
N PHE A 150 12.10 -2.06 -20.25
CA PHE A 150 10.71 -1.69 -20.45
C PHE A 150 10.42 -0.26 -19.99
N PHE A 151 10.79 0.11 -18.77
CA PHE A 151 10.51 1.45 -18.26
C PHE A 151 11.36 2.54 -18.93
N ALA A 152 12.59 2.23 -19.34
CA ALA A 152 13.41 3.13 -20.14
C ALA A 152 12.79 3.42 -21.53
N LYS A 153 12.15 2.41 -22.14
CA LYS A 153 11.36 2.59 -23.37
C LYS A 153 10.20 3.55 -23.14
N LEU A 154 9.41 3.36 -22.07
CA LEU A 154 8.32 4.28 -21.74
C LEU A 154 8.81 5.71 -21.54
N TYR A 155 9.94 5.86 -20.87
CA TYR A 155 10.55 7.18 -20.64
C TYR A 155 11.01 7.84 -21.95
N ALA A 156 11.73 7.10 -22.79
CA ALA A 156 12.25 7.60 -24.06
C ALA A 156 11.14 8.02 -25.04
N GLU A 157 10.00 7.36 -24.97
CA GLU A 157 8.82 7.69 -25.82
C GLU A 157 7.91 8.77 -25.19
N GLY A 158 8.28 9.34 -24.04
CA GLY A 158 7.49 10.35 -23.32
C GLY A 158 6.17 9.83 -22.75
N LEU A 159 6.08 8.51 -22.52
CA LEU A 159 4.94 7.84 -21.92
C LEU A 159 5.01 7.82 -20.39
N LEU A 160 6.21 7.91 -19.83
CA LEU A 160 6.48 7.99 -18.40
C LEU A 160 6.85 9.42 -18.01
N ASP A 161 6.25 9.93 -16.97
CA ASP A 161 6.48 11.26 -16.44
C ASP A 161 7.96 11.44 -16.01
N PRO A 162 8.71 12.36 -16.61
CA PRO A 162 10.12 12.57 -16.28
C PRO A 162 10.33 13.07 -14.84
N GLU A 163 9.35 13.74 -14.25
CA GLU A 163 9.44 14.28 -12.90
C GLU A 163 9.31 13.18 -11.83
N MET A 164 8.94 11.94 -12.22
CA MET A 164 8.87 10.83 -11.28
C MET A 164 10.21 10.45 -10.62
N ALA A 165 11.34 10.89 -11.20
CA ALA A 165 12.66 10.62 -10.65
C ALA A 165 12.92 11.37 -9.34
N ASP A 166 12.33 12.57 -9.21
CA ASP A 166 12.32 13.32 -7.96
C ASP A 166 11.06 12.98 -7.15
N PRO A 167 11.09 13.08 -5.82
CA PRO A 167 9.89 12.90 -5.01
C PRO A 167 8.84 13.93 -5.42
N ILE A 168 7.91 13.54 -6.27
CA ILE A 168 6.78 14.40 -6.65
C ILE A 168 5.94 14.63 -5.41
N ASP A 169 5.65 15.89 -5.11
CA ASP A 169 4.66 16.26 -4.12
C ASP A 169 3.32 15.59 -4.44
N GLY A 170 2.67 15.05 -3.42
CA GLY A 170 1.38 14.39 -3.58
C GLY A 170 0.32 15.26 -4.23
N ASP A 171 0.36 16.57 -4.00
CA ASP A 171 -0.55 17.54 -4.62
C ASP A 171 -0.29 17.69 -6.12
N MET A 172 0.97 17.77 -6.55
CA MET A 172 1.34 17.81 -7.97
C MET A 172 0.96 16.52 -8.69
N TRP A 173 1.20 15.36 -8.07
CA TRP A 173 0.79 14.09 -8.62
C TRP A 173 -0.74 14.01 -8.79
N SER A 174 -1.49 14.37 -7.74
CA SER A 174 -2.97 14.40 -7.76
C SER A 174 -3.49 15.32 -8.87
N GLN A 175 -2.90 16.51 -9.02
CA GLN A 175 -3.26 17.47 -10.06
C GLN A 175 -3.02 16.91 -11.47
N LYS A 176 -1.89 16.22 -11.72
CA LYS A 176 -1.61 15.59 -13.03
C LYS A 176 -2.67 14.56 -13.40
N MET A 177 -3.09 13.76 -12.44
CA MET A 177 -4.15 12.77 -12.64
C MET A 177 -5.52 13.46 -12.85
N ALA A 178 -5.89 14.38 -11.97
CA ALA A 178 -7.20 15.05 -11.98
C ALA A 178 -7.45 15.91 -13.24
N THR A 179 -6.38 16.49 -13.82
CA THR A 179 -6.47 17.31 -15.05
C THR A 179 -6.31 16.52 -16.35
N GLY A 180 -6.05 15.21 -16.26
CA GLY A 180 -5.79 14.37 -17.44
C GLY A 180 -4.41 14.59 -18.06
N LYS A 181 -3.48 15.27 -17.38
CA LYS A 181 -2.07 15.30 -17.78
C LYS A 181 -1.46 13.90 -17.75
N SER A 182 -1.97 13.05 -16.85
CA SER A 182 -1.68 11.63 -16.79
C SER A 182 -2.99 10.83 -16.72
N MET A 183 -3.00 9.64 -17.29
CA MET A 183 -4.15 8.72 -17.26
C MET A 183 -3.93 7.51 -16.39
N ALA A 184 -2.68 7.21 -16.07
CA ALA A 184 -2.26 6.01 -15.38
C ALA A 184 -1.31 6.35 -14.23
N THR A 185 -1.38 5.59 -13.16
CA THR A 185 -0.43 5.69 -12.05
C THR A 185 -0.30 4.36 -11.32
N TYR A 186 0.83 4.16 -10.67
CA TYR A 186 0.94 3.18 -9.58
C TYR A 186 0.82 3.93 -8.26
N ALA A 187 -0.23 3.67 -7.51
CA ALA A 187 -0.56 4.35 -6.27
C ALA A 187 -1.39 3.47 -5.34
N TYR A 188 -1.76 4.01 -4.18
CA TYR A 188 -2.61 3.35 -3.20
C TYR A 188 -4.09 3.54 -3.55
N TYR A 189 -4.92 2.56 -3.18
CA TYR A 189 -6.36 2.57 -3.48
C TYR A 189 -7.09 3.78 -2.87
N ASP A 190 -6.70 4.19 -1.68
CA ASP A 190 -7.29 5.31 -0.95
C ASP A 190 -7.13 6.67 -1.66
N GLN A 191 -6.23 6.77 -2.64
CA GLN A 191 -6.01 8.00 -3.42
C GLN A 191 -7.09 8.24 -4.47
N ILE A 192 -7.83 7.22 -4.88
CA ILE A 192 -8.84 7.32 -5.96
C ILE A 192 -9.90 8.38 -5.62
N GLY A 193 -10.41 8.37 -4.39
CA GLY A 193 -11.47 9.30 -3.96
C GLY A 193 -11.02 10.76 -4.03
N GLY A 194 -9.85 11.07 -3.48
CA GLY A 194 -9.31 12.43 -3.47
C GLY A 194 -9.02 12.97 -4.88
N VAL A 195 -8.39 12.16 -5.74
CA VAL A 195 -8.13 12.55 -7.14
C VAL A 195 -9.43 12.75 -7.92
N THR A 196 -10.41 11.87 -7.73
CA THR A 196 -11.72 11.97 -8.39
C THR A 196 -12.45 13.24 -7.97
N ALA A 197 -12.45 13.58 -6.68
CA ALA A 197 -13.06 14.80 -6.18
C ALA A 197 -12.37 16.08 -6.66
N ALA A 198 -11.07 16.04 -6.94
CA ALA A 198 -10.31 17.18 -7.46
C ALA A 198 -10.48 17.39 -8.96
N SER A 199 -11.00 16.42 -9.70
CA SER A 199 -11.15 16.53 -11.17
C SER A 199 -12.37 17.36 -11.56
N THR A 200 -12.19 18.20 -12.60
CA THR A 200 -13.27 18.95 -13.26
C THR A 200 -13.68 18.34 -14.61
N ILE A 201 -13.08 17.20 -14.97
CA ILE A 201 -13.40 16.49 -16.22
C ILE A 201 -14.76 15.81 -16.05
N GLU A 202 -15.69 16.09 -16.93
CA GLU A 202 -17.01 15.44 -16.90
C GLU A 202 -16.90 13.92 -17.08
N GLY A 203 -17.56 13.19 -16.19
CA GLY A 203 -17.55 11.71 -16.21
C GLY A 203 -16.21 11.10 -15.75
N PHE A 204 -15.30 11.88 -15.19
CA PHE A 204 -14.00 11.38 -14.72
C PHE A 204 -14.15 10.20 -13.75
N LYS A 205 -13.47 9.13 -14.06
CA LYS A 205 -13.56 7.88 -13.29
C LYS A 205 -12.23 7.17 -13.26
N LEU A 206 -11.74 6.90 -12.07
CA LEU A 206 -10.56 6.07 -11.84
C LEU A 206 -10.98 4.67 -11.37
N ASN A 207 -10.21 3.67 -11.75
CA ASN A 207 -10.33 2.32 -11.20
C ASN A 207 -8.95 1.71 -11.00
N MET A 208 -8.83 0.84 -9.97
CA MET A 208 -7.64 0.03 -9.76
C MET A 208 -7.80 -1.32 -10.46
N TYR A 209 -6.72 -1.75 -11.10
CA TYR A 209 -6.69 -2.97 -11.90
C TYR A 209 -5.81 -4.03 -11.24
N PRO A 210 -6.07 -5.32 -11.50
CA PRO A 210 -5.21 -6.41 -11.06
C PRO A 210 -3.77 -6.25 -11.53
N ALA A 211 -2.86 -6.98 -10.89
CA ALA A 211 -1.47 -7.03 -11.32
C ALA A 211 -1.36 -7.46 -12.78
N LEU A 212 -0.57 -6.74 -13.56
CA LEU A 212 -0.30 -7.07 -14.95
C LEU A 212 0.67 -8.24 -15.05
N ALA A 213 0.47 -9.10 -16.04
CA ALA A 213 1.43 -10.14 -16.37
C ALA A 213 2.65 -9.53 -17.06
N GLY A 214 3.82 -9.77 -16.46
CA GLY A 214 5.12 -9.58 -17.05
C GLY A 214 5.75 -10.94 -17.43
N PRO A 215 7.07 -10.98 -17.69
CA PRO A 215 7.75 -12.22 -18.05
C PRO A 215 7.64 -13.35 -17.02
N ALA A 216 7.53 -13.00 -15.73
CA ALA A 216 7.35 -13.96 -14.62
C ALA A 216 5.89 -14.22 -14.25
N GLY A 217 4.93 -13.61 -14.94
CA GLY A 217 3.50 -13.74 -14.66
C GLY A 217 2.90 -12.50 -14.01
N ALA A 218 1.62 -12.60 -13.61
CA ALA A 218 0.89 -11.53 -12.94
C ALA A 218 1.16 -11.57 -11.42
N HIS A 219 2.26 -10.99 -11.01
CA HIS A 219 2.69 -10.97 -9.61
C HIS A 219 2.70 -9.57 -9.05
N HIS A 220 2.29 -9.48 -7.78
CA HIS A 220 2.30 -8.28 -6.97
C HIS A 220 2.95 -8.60 -5.64
N GLN A 221 3.65 -7.66 -5.04
CA GLN A 221 4.20 -7.87 -3.70
C GLN A 221 3.11 -7.58 -2.66
N PRO A 222 2.56 -8.60 -1.98
CA PRO A 222 1.59 -8.39 -0.91
C PRO A 222 2.26 -7.71 0.29
N LYS A 223 1.47 -7.07 1.13
CA LYS A 223 1.92 -6.70 2.46
C LYS A 223 2.18 -7.95 3.31
N SER A 224 3.15 -7.84 4.21
CA SER A 224 3.38 -8.86 5.23
C SER A 224 2.19 -8.98 6.18
N HIS A 225 2.00 -10.14 6.79
CA HIS A 225 1.08 -10.35 7.91
C HIS A 225 1.40 -9.49 9.13
N THR A 226 2.64 -8.99 9.24
CA THR A 226 3.07 -8.09 10.31
C THR A 226 3.59 -6.78 9.74
N GLY A 227 3.20 -5.68 10.35
CA GLY A 227 3.59 -4.33 9.94
C GLY A 227 4.45 -3.58 10.95
N SER A 228 4.43 -2.27 10.83
CA SER A 228 4.96 -1.37 11.87
C SER A 228 4.25 -1.61 13.19
N GLY A 229 4.86 -1.23 14.30
CA GLY A 229 4.28 -1.53 15.60
C GLY A 229 4.72 -0.57 16.69
N ILE A 230 4.27 -0.87 17.90
CA ILE A 230 4.47 -0.05 19.09
C ILE A 230 5.63 -0.60 19.88
N MET A 231 6.52 0.28 20.32
CA MET A 231 7.66 -0.02 21.17
C MET A 231 7.54 0.77 22.47
N PHE A 232 8.00 0.17 23.57
CA PHE A 232 8.06 0.82 24.85
C PHE A 232 9.53 1.11 25.23
N PRO A 233 9.92 2.39 25.39
CA PRO A 233 11.24 2.73 25.94
C PRO A 233 11.41 2.11 27.33
N ILE A 234 12.63 1.66 27.65
CA ILE A 234 12.90 1.02 28.95
C ILE A 234 12.55 1.92 30.15
N ALA A 235 12.60 3.24 29.97
CA ALA A 235 12.18 4.18 31.01
C ALA A 235 10.69 4.04 31.37
N THR A 236 9.84 3.60 30.42
CA THR A 236 8.41 3.41 30.64
C THR A 236 8.14 2.27 31.62
N SER A 237 8.98 1.22 31.63
CA SER A 237 8.81 0.08 32.54
C SER A 237 9.06 0.43 34.02
N LYS A 238 9.63 1.61 34.29
CA LYS A 238 9.86 2.10 35.66
C LYS A 238 8.65 2.87 36.23
N ARG A 239 7.62 3.09 35.45
CA ARG A 239 6.40 3.76 35.88
C ARG A 239 5.56 2.80 36.72
N ALA A 240 4.90 3.32 37.74
CA ALA A 240 4.00 2.53 38.60
C ALA A 240 2.74 2.03 37.84
N ASP A 241 2.37 2.72 36.75
CA ASP A 241 1.23 2.41 35.91
C ASP A 241 1.63 1.70 34.59
N PHE A 242 2.81 1.09 34.52
CA PHE A 242 3.30 0.49 33.28
C PHE A 242 2.39 -0.63 32.75
N GLU A 243 1.88 -1.50 33.62
CA GLU A 243 0.92 -2.53 33.27
C GLU A 243 -0.34 -1.93 32.62
N GLN A 244 -0.91 -0.87 33.23
CA GLN A 244 -2.09 -0.20 32.71
C GLN A 244 -1.84 0.42 31.34
N VAL A 245 -0.65 1.00 31.13
CA VAL A 245 -0.25 1.53 29.82
C VAL A 245 -0.20 0.43 28.77
N VAL A 246 0.42 -0.72 29.05
CA VAL A 246 0.51 -1.85 28.12
C VAL A 246 -0.89 -2.39 27.82
N ARG A 247 -1.73 -2.61 28.83
CA ARG A 247 -3.12 -3.10 28.65
C ARG A 247 -3.98 -2.11 27.86
N ALA A 248 -3.83 -0.81 28.08
CA ALA A 248 -4.54 0.20 27.30
C ALA A 248 -4.13 0.18 25.83
N ILE A 249 -2.83 0.07 25.54
CA ILE A 249 -2.31 -0.07 24.17
C ILE A 249 -2.80 -1.36 23.52
N ASP A 250 -2.79 -2.48 24.23
CA ASP A 250 -3.31 -3.74 23.74
C ASP A 250 -4.80 -3.64 23.38
N ALA A 251 -5.61 -3.06 24.26
CA ALA A 251 -7.05 -2.84 24.00
C ALA A 251 -7.28 -1.91 22.82
N CYS A 252 -6.58 -0.78 22.74
CA CYS A 252 -6.76 0.22 21.70
C CYS A 252 -6.36 -0.26 20.29
N PHE A 253 -5.36 -1.12 20.17
CA PHE A 253 -4.81 -1.50 18.86
C PHE A 253 -5.15 -2.92 18.40
N TYR A 254 -5.61 -3.79 19.31
CA TYR A 254 -5.83 -5.19 18.97
C TYR A 254 -7.21 -5.72 19.35
N SER A 255 -8.06 -4.97 20.09
CA SER A 255 -9.44 -5.37 20.30
C SER A 255 -10.32 -5.09 19.08
N GLU A 256 -11.38 -5.90 18.91
CA GLU A 256 -12.36 -5.70 17.85
C GLU A 256 -13.15 -4.40 18.03
N GLU A 257 -13.48 -4.05 19.27
CA GLU A 257 -14.21 -2.84 19.59
C GLU A 257 -13.42 -1.58 19.19
N ALA A 258 -12.13 -1.55 19.53
CA ALA A 258 -11.27 -0.45 19.11
C ALA A 258 -11.12 -0.39 17.60
N ALA A 259 -10.96 -1.54 16.91
CA ALA A 259 -10.88 -1.58 15.45
C ALA A 259 -12.14 -1.00 14.79
N LYS A 260 -13.34 -1.31 15.32
CA LYS A 260 -14.59 -0.70 14.85
C LYS A 260 -14.59 0.83 15.02
N ILE A 261 -14.17 1.32 16.18
CA ILE A 261 -14.12 2.78 16.43
C ILE A 261 -13.14 3.46 15.46
N TRP A 262 -11.93 2.90 15.28
CA TRP A 262 -10.92 3.46 14.38
C TRP A 262 -11.33 3.45 12.90
N CYS A 263 -12.01 2.38 12.47
CA CYS A 263 -12.36 2.20 11.05
C CYS A 263 -13.72 2.79 10.68
N LEU A 264 -14.69 2.79 11.60
CA LEU A 264 -16.08 3.15 11.32
C LEU A 264 -16.53 4.39 12.08
N GLY A 265 -15.85 4.73 13.18
CA GLY A 265 -16.26 5.76 14.10
C GLY A 265 -17.32 5.25 15.08
N VAL A 266 -18.36 6.03 15.32
CA VAL A 266 -19.39 5.74 16.33
C VAL A 266 -20.72 5.40 15.65
N GLU A 267 -21.27 4.22 15.97
CA GLU A 267 -22.58 3.80 15.45
C GLU A 267 -23.69 4.76 15.85
N GLY A 268 -24.57 5.09 14.91
CA GLY A 268 -25.61 6.10 15.07
C GLY A 268 -25.13 7.54 14.87
N VAL A 269 -23.82 7.78 14.73
CA VAL A 269 -23.23 9.10 14.48
C VAL A 269 -22.53 9.12 13.12
N THR A 270 -21.54 8.27 12.93
CA THR A 270 -20.74 8.21 11.69
C THR A 270 -21.22 7.16 10.72
N TYR A 271 -21.88 6.12 11.21
CA TYR A 271 -22.46 5.05 10.41
C TYR A 271 -23.66 4.42 11.11
N THR A 272 -24.45 3.68 10.34
CA THR A 272 -25.51 2.77 10.82
C THR A 272 -25.34 1.41 10.15
N MET A 273 -25.96 0.37 10.73
CA MET A 273 -26.02 -0.96 10.13
C MET A 273 -27.36 -1.17 9.44
N ASP A 274 -27.34 -1.64 8.18
CA ASP A 274 -28.50 -2.16 7.45
C ASP A 274 -28.24 -3.66 7.18
N GLY A 275 -28.73 -4.51 8.09
CA GLY A 275 -28.30 -5.90 8.19
C GLY A 275 -26.80 -5.98 8.48
N ASP A 276 -26.07 -6.68 7.62
CA ASP A 276 -24.59 -6.80 7.70
C ASP A 276 -23.86 -5.68 6.92
N LYS A 277 -24.57 -4.73 6.35
CA LYS A 277 -24.00 -3.67 5.53
C LYS A 277 -23.79 -2.39 6.36
N ILE A 278 -22.57 -1.86 6.29
CA ILE A 278 -22.23 -0.55 6.86
C ILE A 278 -22.76 0.55 5.95
N VAL A 279 -23.53 1.47 6.49
CA VAL A 279 -24.04 2.67 5.81
C VAL A 279 -23.49 3.89 6.54
N TYR A 280 -22.52 4.56 5.91
CA TYR A 280 -21.97 5.80 6.48
C TYR A 280 -22.95 6.95 6.39
N ALA A 281 -22.88 7.87 7.34
CA ALA A 281 -23.64 9.12 7.32
C ALA A 281 -23.28 9.95 6.07
N ASP A 282 -24.26 10.69 5.54
CA ASP A 282 -24.09 11.48 4.31
C ASP A 282 -22.92 12.47 4.39
N GLU A 283 -22.68 13.07 5.54
CA GLU A 283 -21.56 13.99 5.75
C GLU A 283 -20.18 13.32 5.65
N ILE A 284 -20.11 12.01 5.89
CA ILE A 284 -18.88 11.22 5.76
C ILE A 284 -18.68 10.84 4.30
N VAL A 285 -19.72 10.34 3.64
CA VAL A 285 -19.65 9.88 2.23
C VAL A 285 -19.37 11.03 1.28
N ASN A 286 -20.00 12.19 1.53
CA ASN A 286 -19.91 13.36 0.65
C ASN A 286 -18.76 14.31 1.01
N SER A 287 -17.90 13.93 1.96
CA SER A 287 -16.74 14.75 2.32
C SER A 287 -15.70 14.80 1.19
N ALA A 288 -15.25 16.00 0.87
CA ALA A 288 -14.16 16.22 -0.09
C ALA A 288 -12.84 15.59 0.34
N ASP A 289 -12.66 15.35 1.65
CA ASP A 289 -11.48 14.70 2.20
C ASP A 289 -11.53 13.16 2.08
N GLY A 290 -12.68 12.59 1.67
CA GLY A 290 -12.93 11.15 1.65
C GLY A 290 -13.24 10.57 3.03
N ILE A 291 -13.81 9.36 3.05
CA ILE A 291 -14.32 8.71 4.27
C ILE A 291 -13.23 8.58 5.35
N TYR A 292 -12.09 8.01 4.98
CA TYR A 292 -11.00 7.71 5.92
C TYR A 292 -10.46 8.98 6.61
N LYS A 293 -10.12 10.01 5.82
CA LYS A 293 -9.56 11.24 6.36
C LYS A 293 -10.59 12.02 7.19
N THR A 294 -11.86 12.00 6.78
CA THR A 294 -12.94 12.63 7.54
C THR A 294 -13.14 11.97 8.89
N LEU A 295 -13.14 10.63 8.93
CA LEU A 295 -13.21 9.90 10.20
C LEU A 295 -12.03 10.23 11.10
N GLN A 296 -10.82 10.17 10.55
CA GLN A 296 -9.59 10.38 11.31
C GLN A 296 -9.44 11.82 11.85
N VAL A 297 -9.81 12.84 11.08
CA VAL A 297 -9.59 14.24 11.45
C VAL A 297 -10.74 14.80 12.31
N LYS A 298 -11.97 14.37 12.01
CA LYS A 298 -13.17 14.94 12.65
C LYS A 298 -13.66 14.13 13.85
N TYR A 299 -13.43 12.82 13.84
CA TYR A 299 -14.01 11.91 14.84
C TYR A 299 -12.97 11.09 15.60
N GLY A 300 -11.71 11.12 15.24
CA GLY A 300 -10.77 10.37 15.99
C GLY A 300 -9.46 10.25 15.81
#